data_c83a3e8e38194a20e80e4973d2a2a90c
#
_entry.id   c83a3e8e38194a20e80e4973d2a2a90c
#
_cell.length_a   1.000
_cell.length_b   1.000
_cell.length_c   1.000
_cell.angle_alpha   90.00
_cell.angle_beta   90.00
_cell.angle_gamma   90.00
#
_symmetry.space_group_name_H-M   'P 1'
#
loop_
_entity.id
_entity.type
_entity.pdbx_description
1 polymer ?
#
loop_
_entity_poly.entity_id
_entity_poly.type
_entity_poly.pdbx_seq_one_letter_code
_entity_poly.pdbx_strand_id
1 'polypeptide(L)'
;MTKLSVNINKIATLRNARGGNNPDVVKVALDCEKFGAEGITVHPRPDERHIRRSDVYALRPVLSTEFNIEGYPSSEFIDLVLKVKPHQVTLVPDAPDQITSNAGWDTKTHLSFLSELMDTFGGAGIRTSIFVGTDIELIEYAAKTGADRVELYTEPYATLYPKNPEAAIAPFVEAAKAVRSLGMGLNAGHDLSLVNLKYMHDNIPWLDEVSIGHALISDALYLGLEKTIEEYKNCLR
;
A
#
# COMPACT_ATOMS: atom_id res chain seq x y z
N MET A 1 -4.60 13.43 -10.08
CA MET A 1 -5.13 12.13 -10.61
C MET A 1 -4.59 11.03 -9.73
N THR A 2 -5.45 10.18 -9.21
CA THR A 2 -5.07 9.07 -8.33
C THR A 2 -4.19 8.07 -9.07
N LYS A 3 -3.07 7.66 -8.47
CA LYS A 3 -2.13 6.70 -9.05
C LYS A 3 -2.51 5.27 -8.69
N LEU A 4 -2.27 4.34 -9.61
CA LEU A 4 -2.36 2.91 -9.36
C LEU A 4 -0.97 2.34 -9.06
N SER A 5 -0.75 1.89 -7.83
CA SER A 5 0.39 1.06 -7.44
C SER A 5 -0.04 -0.41 -7.40
N VAL A 6 0.69 -1.28 -8.10
CA VAL A 6 0.40 -2.71 -8.11
C VAL A 6 1.21 -3.40 -7.03
N ASN A 7 0.53 -3.98 -6.04
CA ASN A 7 1.17 -4.79 -5.02
C ASN A 7 1.39 -6.22 -5.55
N ILE A 8 2.65 -6.58 -5.79
CA ILE A 8 3.05 -7.83 -6.45
C ILE A 8 3.33 -8.99 -5.49
N ASN A 9 2.95 -8.88 -4.21
CA ASN A 9 3.18 -9.94 -3.22
C ASN A 9 2.60 -11.29 -3.65
N LYS A 10 1.43 -11.31 -4.30
CA LYS A 10 0.78 -12.56 -4.74
C LYS A 10 1.51 -13.24 -5.89
N ILE A 11 2.21 -12.48 -6.73
CA ILE A 11 3.12 -13.03 -7.74
C ILE A 11 4.26 -13.79 -7.07
N ALA A 12 4.85 -13.20 -6.03
CA ALA A 12 5.90 -13.85 -5.26
C ALA A 12 5.38 -15.07 -4.47
N THR A 13 4.15 -15.02 -3.96
CA THR A 13 3.49 -16.20 -3.35
C THR A 13 3.39 -17.34 -4.34
N LEU A 14 2.94 -17.09 -5.56
CA LEU A 14 2.83 -18.10 -6.61
C LEU A 14 4.21 -18.70 -6.97
N ARG A 15 5.24 -17.85 -7.13
CA ARG A 15 6.62 -18.30 -7.33
C ARG A 15 7.09 -19.22 -6.20
N ASN A 16 6.85 -18.82 -4.96
CA ASN A 16 7.34 -19.54 -3.79
C ASN A 16 6.63 -20.88 -3.59
N ALA A 17 5.39 -21.03 -4.04
CA ALA A 17 4.62 -22.27 -3.93
C ALA A 17 5.29 -23.47 -4.61
N ARG A 18 6.16 -23.25 -5.61
CA ARG A 18 6.86 -24.31 -6.35
C ARG A 18 8.39 -24.21 -6.25
N GLY A 19 8.93 -23.12 -5.73
CA GLY A 19 10.35 -22.82 -5.79
C GLY A 19 10.79 -22.31 -7.17
N GLY A 20 12.08 -22.00 -7.32
CA GLY A 20 12.60 -21.41 -8.56
C GLY A 20 12.25 -19.93 -8.72
N ASN A 21 12.13 -19.47 -9.99
CA ASN A 21 11.85 -18.07 -10.32
C ASN A 21 10.72 -17.92 -11.36
N ASN A 22 9.69 -18.72 -11.27
CA ASN A 22 8.52 -18.61 -12.15
C ASN A 22 7.22 -18.58 -11.33
N PRO A 23 6.43 -17.47 -11.43
CA PRO A 23 6.67 -16.26 -12.22
C PRO A 23 7.86 -15.44 -11.70
N ASP A 24 8.59 -14.80 -12.63
CA ASP A 24 9.68 -13.87 -12.30
C ASP A 24 9.10 -12.54 -11.78
N VAL A 25 9.37 -12.23 -10.51
CA VAL A 25 8.82 -11.06 -9.82
C VAL A 25 9.28 -9.74 -10.46
N VAL A 26 10.55 -9.69 -10.88
CA VAL A 26 11.12 -8.49 -11.52
C VAL A 26 10.47 -8.28 -12.89
N LYS A 27 10.37 -9.36 -13.69
CA LYS A 27 9.70 -9.28 -14.99
C LYS A 27 8.26 -8.83 -14.87
N VAL A 28 7.50 -9.37 -13.92
CA VAL A 28 6.09 -8.97 -13.71
C VAL A 28 5.98 -7.51 -13.27
N ALA A 29 6.89 -7.02 -12.42
CA ALA A 29 6.90 -5.60 -12.04
C ALA A 29 7.12 -4.68 -13.26
N LEU A 30 8.07 -5.01 -14.13
CA LEU A 30 8.32 -4.26 -15.38
C LEU A 30 7.15 -4.36 -16.35
N ASP A 31 6.50 -5.52 -16.45
CA ASP A 31 5.27 -5.67 -17.25
C ASP A 31 4.14 -4.79 -16.67
N CYS A 32 3.99 -4.70 -15.35
CA CYS A 32 3.01 -3.80 -14.73
C CYS A 32 3.26 -2.33 -15.10
N GLU A 33 4.51 -1.84 -15.03
CA GLU A 33 4.86 -0.49 -15.47
C GLU A 33 4.53 -0.28 -16.96
N LYS A 34 4.91 -1.23 -17.81
CA LYS A 34 4.61 -1.22 -19.25
C LYS A 34 3.13 -1.13 -19.54
N PHE A 35 2.29 -1.79 -18.75
CA PHE A 35 0.82 -1.78 -18.87
C PHE A 35 0.18 -0.55 -18.22
N GLY A 36 0.98 0.34 -17.64
CA GLY A 36 0.56 1.65 -17.16
C GLY A 36 0.36 1.76 -15.65
N ALA A 37 0.84 0.82 -14.84
CA ALA A 37 0.96 1.02 -13.40
C ALA A 37 1.90 2.21 -13.12
N GLU A 38 1.55 3.00 -12.11
CA GLU A 38 2.28 4.22 -11.74
C GLU A 38 3.10 4.03 -10.47
N GLY A 39 3.01 2.82 -9.90
CA GLY A 39 3.83 2.37 -8.77
C GLY A 39 3.84 0.86 -8.64
N ILE A 40 4.86 0.38 -7.94
CA ILE A 40 5.00 -1.02 -7.52
C ILE A 40 5.12 -1.05 -6.01
N THR A 41 4.31 -1.85 -5.35
CA THR A 41 4.35 -2.05 -3.91
C THR A 41 4.76 -3.47 -3.56
N VAL A 42 5.61 -3.60 -2.54
CA VAL A 42 6.04 -4.89 -1.98
C VAL A 42 6.02 -4.87 -0.46
N HIS A 43 5.75 -6.02 0.16
CA HIS A 43 5.79 -6.20 1.61
C HIS A 43 6.71 -7.37 1.96
N PRO A 44 8.01 -7.15 2.15
CA PRO A 44 8.96 -8.19 2.53
C PRO A 44 8.77 -8.56 4.01
N ARG A 45 7.92 -9.56 4.29
CA ARG A 45 7.73 -10.06 5.65
C ARG A 45 8.98 -10.76 6.18
N PRO A 46 9.18 -10.81 7.52
CA PRO A 46 10.37 -11.44 8.12
C PRO A 46 10.61 -12.88 7.69
N ASP A 47 9.55 -13.65 7.46
CA ASP A 47 9.59 -15.06 7.03
C ASP A 47 9.71 -15.27 5.51
N GLU A 48 9.73 -14.19 4.75
CA GLU A 48 9.83 -14.20 3.28
C GLU A 48 8.79 -15.11 2.59
N ARG A 49 7.59 -15.25 3.19
CA ARG A 49 6.50 -16.11 2.64
C ARG A 49 6.08 -15.74 1.22
N HIS A 50 6.35 -14.51 0.80
CA HIS A 50 6.14 -14.02 -0.57
C HIS A 50 7.35 -13.24 -1.07
N ILE A 51 7.41 -11.91 -0.95
CA ILE A 51 8.57 -11.09 -1.33
C ILE A 51 9.77 -11.45 -0.45
N ARG A 52 10.90 -11.72 -1.10
CA ARG A 52 12.19 -11.95 -0.45
C ARG A 52 12.98 -10.63 -0.41
N ARG A 53 13.92 -10.50 0.53
CA ARG A 53 14.83 -9.34 0.55
C ARG A 53 15.62 -9.21 -0.75
N SER A 54 16.00 -10.32 -1.37
CA SER A 54 16.65 -10.33 -2.69
C SER A 54 15.79 -9.73 -3.80
N ASP A 55 14.46 -9.92 -3.76
CA ASP A 55 13.54 -9.30 -4.72
C ASP A 55 13.55 -7.78 -4.59
N VAL A 56 13.55 -7.27 -3.34
CA VAL A 56 13.57 -5.82 -3.07
C VAL A 56 14.82 -5.17 -3.65
N TYR A 57 15.99 -5.79 -3.44
CA TYR A 57 17.24 -5.30 -4.02
C TYR A 57 17.26 -5.38 -5.56
N ALA A 58 16.64 -6.41 -6.15
CA ALA A 58 16.58 -6.57 -7.59
C ALA A 58 15.60 -5.59 -8.27
N LEU A 59 14.50 -5.25 -7.60
CA LEU A 59 13.47 -4.33 -8.10
C LEU A 59 13.95 -2.87 -8.14
N ARG A 60 14.63 -2.41 -7.09
CA ARG A 60 14.98 -0.98 -6.94
C ARG A 60 15.70 -0.37 -8.14
N PRO A 61 16.77 -0.99 -8.73
CA PRO A 61 17.51 -0.40 -9.84
C PRO A 61 16.80 -0.44 -11.18
N VAL A 62 15.74 -1.23 -11.34
CA VAL A 62 15.07 -1.46 -12.64
C VAL A 62 13.72 -0.77 -12.76
N LEU A 63 13.08 -0.43 -11.62
CA LEU A 63 11.80 0.28 -11.63
C LEU A 63 11.98 1.75 -12.01
N SER A 64 11.12 2.22 -12.91
CA SER A 64 11.06 3.60 -13.40
C SER A 64 9.92 4.42 -12.75
N THR A 65 8.92 3.74 -12.18
CA THR A 65 7.81 4.34 -11.47
C THR A 65 8.05 4.36 -9.96
N GLU A 66 7.05 4.73 -9.19
CA GLU A 66 7.13 4.81 -7.74
C GLU A 66 7.33 3.41 -7.12
N PHE A 67 8.32 3.26 -6.25
CA PHE A 67 8.56 2.03 -5.50
C PHE A 67 8.21 2.24 -4.04
N ASN A 68 7.21 1.52 -3.54
CA ASN A 68 6.77 1.53 -2.15
C ASN A 68 7.12 0.21 -1.47
N ILE A 69 7.71 0.30 -0.26
CA ILE A 69 7.99 -0.87 0.59
C ILE A 69 7.13 -0.76 1.84
N GLU A 70 6.27 -1.75 2.04
CA GLU A 70 5.43 -1.87 3.23
C GLU A 70 6.08 -2.80 4.25
N GLY A 71 5.89 -2.52 5.53
CA GLY A 71 6.31 -3.45 6.58
C GLY A 71 6.21 -2.92 8.00
N TYR A 72 6.33 -3.86 8.96
CA TYR A 72 6.52 -3.52 10.36
C TYR A 72 7.96 -3.04 10.57
N PRO A 73 8.19 -1.93 11.27
CA PRO A 73 9.51 -1.32 11.43
C PRO A 73 10.41 -2.06 12.44
N SER A 74 10.73 -3.32 12.15
CA SER A 74 11.81 -4.03 12.84
C SER A 74 13.18 -3.46 12.43
N SER A 75 14.22 -3.74 13.20
CA SER A 75 15.59 -3.30 12.88
C SER A 75 16.02 -3.75 11.48
N GLU A 76 15.71 -5.00 11.11
CA GLU A 76 16.04 -5.56 9.79
C GLU A 76 15.27 -4.88 8.67
N PHE A 77 14.01 -4.50 8.91
CA PHE A 77 13.19 -3.77 7.96
C PHE A 77 13.72 -2.34 7.76
N ILE A 78 14.04 -1.65 8.84
CA ILE A 78 14.61 -0.29 8.80
C ILE A 78 15.94 -0.32 8.01
N ASP A 79 16.83 -1.25 8.30
CA ASP A 79 18.09 -1.42 7.58
C ASP A 79 17.88 -1.70 6.08
N LEU A 80 16.91 -2.54 5.73
CA LEU A 80 16.56 -2.82 4.34
C LEU A 80 16.11 -1.55 3.61
N VAL A 81 15.17 -0.82 4.20
CA VAL A 81 14.59 0.40 3.61
C VAL A 81 15.67 1.48 3.44
N LEU A 82 16.52 1.70 4.43
CA LEU A 82 17.62 2.69 4.35
C LEU A 82 18.68 2.33 3.32
N LYS A 83 18.93 1.04 3.08
CA LYS A 83 19.86 0.57 2.03
C LYS A 83 19.27 0.69 0.63
N VAL A 84 18.00 0.33 0.48
CA VAL A 84 17.29 0.30 -0.82
C VAL A 84 16.91 1.70 -1.27
N LYS A 85 16.52 2.57 -0.34
CA LYS A 85 16.02 3.92 -0.59
C LYS A 85 14.87 3.92 -1.61
N PRO A 86 13.70 3.30 -1.26
CA PRO A 86 12.52 3.35 -2.10
C PRO A 86 12.02 4.79 -2.21
N HIS A 87 11.05 5.04 -3.08
CA HIS A 87 10.38 6.34 -3.17
C HIS A 87 9.48 6.58 -1.95
N GLN A 88 8.85 5.51 -1.43
CA GLN A 88 7.98 5.55 -0.26
C GLN A 88 8.21 4.33 0.63
N VAL A 89 8.04 4.51 1.92
CA VAL A 89 7.87 3.44 2.91
C VAL A 89 6.51 3.59 3.57
N THR A 90 5.74 2.50 3.64
CA THR A 90 4.46 2.45 4.38
C THR A 90 4.61 1.59 5.62
N LEU A 91 4.47 2.19 6.80
CA LEU A 91 4.59 1.46 8.07
C LEU A 91 3.26 0.83 8.46
N VAL A 92 3.27 -0.49 8.64
CA VAL A 92 2.12 -1.29 9.08
C VAL A 92 2.37 -1.89 10.47
N PRO A 93 1.33 -2.02 11.34
CA PRO A 93 1.50 -2.51 12.71
C PRO A 93 1.52 -4.03 12.81
N ASP A 94 1.72 -4.74 11.71
CA ASP A 94 1.56 -6.20 11.62
C ASP A 94 2.58 -6.94 12.48
N ALA A 95 2.12 -7.71 13.45
CA ALA A 95 2.98 -8.65 14.13
C ALA A 95 3.55 -9.70 13.14
N PRO A 96 4.75 -10.27 13.42
CA PRO A 96 5.41 -11.20 12.48
C PRO A 96 4.58 -12.43 12.10
N ASP A 97 3.69 -12.87 12.98
CA ASP A 97 2.83 -14.05 12.82
C ASP A 97 1.48 -13.74 12.16
N GLN A 98 1.13 -12.47 11.95
CA GLN A 98 -0.11 -12.09 11.26
C GLN A 98 -0.15 -12.57 9.81
N ILE A 99 -1.29 -13.15 9.40
CA ILE A 99 -1.50 -13.61 8.02
C ILE A 99 -1.68 -12.43 7.07
N THR A 100 -2.44 -11.42 7.49
CA THR A 100 -2.71 -10.17 6.75
C THR A 100 -2.90 -9.01 7.71
N SER A 101 -2.73 -7.78 7.24
CA SER A 101 -3.03 -6.59 8.04
C SER A 101 -4.49 -6.56 8.44
N ASN A 102 -4.78 -6.36 9.72
CA ASN A 102 -6.13 -6.39 10.29
C ASN A 102 -6.47 -5.16 11.14
N ALA A 103 -5.55 -4.22 11.26
CA ALA A 103 -5.75 -2.96 11.98
C ALA A 103 -4.74 -1.90 11.50
N GLY A 104 -5.09 -0.62 11.65
CA GLY A 104 -4.14 0.48 11.54
C GLY A 104 -3.35 0.70 12.84
N TRP A 105 -2.32 1.55 12.78
CA TRP A 105 -1.56 1.95 13.95
C TRP A 105 -2.43 2.69 14.99
N ASP A 106 -2.23 2.38 16.26
CA ASP A 106 -2.54 3.30 17.36
C ASP A 106 -1.44 4.37 17.43
N THR A 107 -1.61 5.39 16.59
CA THR A 107 -0.62 6.47 16.44
C THR A 107 -0.48 7.34 17.68
N LYS A 108 -1.49 7.33 18.55
CA LYS A 108 -1.46 8.04 19.84
C LYS A 108 -0.52 7.36 20.82
N THR A 109 -0.70 6.06 21.03
CA THR A 109 0.16 5.25 21.92
C THR A 109 1.60 5.18 21.40
N HIS A 110 1.79 5.11 20.09
CA HIS A 110 3.09 4.94 19.45
C HIS A 110 3.70 6.23 18.90
N LEU A 111 3.24 7.41 19.33
CA LEU A 111 3.64 8.69 18.78
C LEU A 111 5.16 8.88 18.71
N SER A 112 5.87 8.74 19.84
CA SER A 112 7.33 8.94 19.89
C SER A 112 8.08 7.98 18.96
N PHE A 113 7.71 6.70 19.00
CA PHE A 113 8.32 5.67 18.16
C PHE A 113 8.14 5.96 16.66
N LEU A 114 6.91 6.31 16.26
CA LEU A 114 6.62 6.63 14.87
C LEU A 114 7.32 7.93 14.44
N SER A 115 7.39 8.96 15.30
CA SER A 115 8.10 10.21 14.98
C SER A 115 9.58 9.98 14.71
N GLU A 116 10.26 9.17 15.53
CA GLU A 116 11.68 8.81 15.30
C GLU A 116 11.90 8.11 13.95
N LEU A 117 10.93 7.28 13.52
CA LEU A 117 10.97 6.61 12.22
C LEU A 117 10.72 7.58 11.07
N MET A 118 9.77 8.52 11.21
CA MET A 118 9.52 9.56 10.20
C MET A 118 10.76 10.43 9.99
N ASP A 119 11.41 10.84 11.08
CA ASP A 119 12.68 11.60 11.01
C ASP A 119 13.79 10.77 10.34
N THR A 120 13.90 9.50 10.67
CA THR A 120 14.92 8.60 10.11
C THR A 120 14.75 8.41 8.60
N PHE A 121 13.54 8.08 8.15
CA PHE A 121 13.27 7.86 6.72
C PHE A 121 13.24 9.16 5.93
N GLY A 122 12.62 10.21 6.48
CA GLY A 122 12.60 11.55 5.88
C GLY A 122 14.01 12.13 5.71
N GLY A 123 14.88 11.96 6.73
CA GLY A 123 16.29 12.34 6.66
C GLY A 123 17.08 11.57 5.59
N ALA A 124 16.63 10.38 5.20
CA ALA A 124 17.20 9.61 4.08
C ALA A 124 16.58 9.97 2.71
N GLY A 125 15.62 10.92 2.67
CA GLY A 125 14.92 11.35 1.45
C GLY A 125 13.84 10.36 0.98
N ILE A 126 13.28 9.57 1.90
CA ILE A 126 12.24 8.58 1.63
C ILE A 126 10.90 9.15 2.12
N ARG A 127 9.88 9.21 1.24
CA ARG A 127 8.52 9.62 1.64
C ARG A 127 7.93 8.59 2.59
N THR A 128 7.30 9.07 3.65
CA THR A 128 6.75 8.25 4.72
C THR A 128 5.23 8.15 4.64
N SER A 129 4.69 6.96 4.90
CA SER A 129 3.26 6.69 4.99
C SER A 129 2.97 5.80 6.20
N ILE A 130 1.88 6.09 6.92
CA ILE A 130 1.43 5.30 8.08
C ILE A 130 0.08 4.66 7.76
N PHE A 131 -0.01 3.34 7.96
CA PHE A 131 -1.25 2.59 7.80
C PHE A 131 -2.18 2.83 8.99
N VAL A 132 -3.37 3.39 8.76
CA VAL A 132 -4.32 3.82 9.80
C VAL A 132 -5.75 3.41 9.49
N GLY A 133 -6.60 3.34 10.51
CA GLY A 133 -8.05 3.26 10.34
C GLY A 133 -8.69 4.62 10.04
N THR A 134 -10.02 4.69 10.17
CA THR A 134 -10.80 5.92 9.95
C THR A 134 -11.03 6.75 11.21
N ASP A 135 -10.38 6.41 12.33
CA ASP A 135 -10.46 7.16 13.58
C ASP A 135 -9.74 8.51 13.44
N ILE A 136 -10.49 9.60 13.58
CA ILE A 136 -10.00 10.96 13.38
C ILE A 136 -8.91 11.33 14.41
N GLU A 137 -9.05 10.91 15.66
CA GLU A 137 -8.03 11.17 16.69
C GLU A 137 -6.70 10.51 16.30
N LEU A 138 -6.74 9.27 15.84
CA LEU A 138 -5.54 8.56 15.40
C LEU A 138 -4.92 9.19 14.14
N ILE A 139 -5.73 9.72 13.22
CA ILE A 139 -5.25 10.47 12.05
C ILE A 139 -4.57 11.78 12.47
N GLU A 140 -5.12 12.50 13.45
CA GLU A 140 -4.47 13.70 14.00
C GLU A 140 -3.12 13.39 14.67
N TYR A 141 -3.02 12.24 15.33
CA TYR A 141 -1.74 11.79 15.89
C TYR A 141 -0.78 11.31 14.81
N ALA A 142 -1.26 10.73 13.70
CA ALA A 142 -0.41 10.42 12.55
C ALA A 142 0.23 11.70 11.98
N ALA A 143 -0.52 12.79 11.84
CA ALA A 143 0.04 14.06 11.42
C ALA A 143 1.12 14.60 12.37
N LYS A 144 0.95 14.42 13.69
CA LYS A 144 1.94 14.84 14.70
C LYS A 144 3.25 14.05 14.63
N THR A 145 3.27 12.88 14.00
CA THR A 145 4.52 12.13 13.78
C THR A 145 5.42 12.77 12.73
N GLY A 146 4.90 13.67 11.90
CA GLY A 146 5.61 14.22 10.74
C GLY A 146 5.51 13.35 9.48
N ALA A 147 4.60 12.37 9.43
CA ALA A 147 4.39 11.54 8.24
C ALA A 147 3.90 12.37 7.06
N ASP A 148 4.41 12.06 5.85
CA ASP A 148 4.00 12.73 4.62
C ASP A 148 2.60 12.30 4.18
N ARG A 149 2.24 11.02 4.42
CA ARG A 149 0.99 10.40 4.01
C ARG A 149 0.42 9.49 5.10
N VAL A 150 -0.85 9.18 4.94
CA VAL A 150 -1.48 8.02 5.58
C VAL A 150 -2.07 7.11 4.50
N GLU A 151 -2.14 5.81 4.81
CA GLU A 151 -2.86 4.83 4.02
C GLU A 151 -4.02 4.29 4.83
N LEU A 152 -5.25 4.42 4.30
CA LEU A 152 -6.45 3.95 4.99
C LEU A 152 -6.64 2.43 4.85
N TYR A 153 -6.86 1.77 5.97
CA TYR A 153 -7.26 0.36 6.04
C TYR A 153 -8.67 0.16 5.52
N THR A 154 -8.82 -0.54 4.39
CA THR A 154 -10.06 -0.56 3.61
C THR A 154 -10.94 -1.81 3.77
N GLU A 155 -10.58 -2.78 4.62
CA GLU A 155 -11.39 -3.98 4.84
C GLU A 155 -12.81 -3.65 5.35
N PRO A 156 -13.01 -2.75 6.34
CA PRO A 156 -14.37 -2.41 6.78
C PRO A 156 -15.24 -1.83 5.65
N TYR A 157 -14.62 -1.05 4.75
CA TYR A 157 -15.29 -0.56 3.55
C TYR A 157 -15.68 -1.72 2.63
N ALA A 158 -14.74 -2.58 2.27
CA ALA A 158 -14.96 -3.69 1.35
C ALA A 158 -16.00 -4.68 1.86
N THR A 159 -16.00 -4.95 3.17
CA THR A 159 -16.97 -5.87 3.81
C THR A 159 -18.39 -5.30 3.86
N LEU A 160 -18.55 -4.00 4.11
CA LEU A 160 -19.86 -3.37 4.19
C LEU A 160 -20.43 -2.96 2.82
N TYR A 161 -19.55 -2.65 1.86
CA TYR A 161 -19.89 -2.11 0.55
C TYR A 161 -20.99 -2.90 -0.20
N PRO A 162 -20.96 -4.25 -0.27
CA PRO A 162 -21.99 -4.99 -1.00
C PRO A 162 -23.40 -4.87 -0.39
N LYS A 163 -23.51 -4.49 0.88
CA LYS A 163 -24.77 -4.36 1.62
C LYS A 163 -25.27 -2.92 1.64
N ASN A 164 -24.37 -1.96 1.82
CA ASN A 164 -24.70 -0.54 1.93
C ASN A 164 -23.47 0.33 1.56
N PRO A 165 -23.31 0.68 0.27
CA PRO A 165 -22.18 1.49 -0.20
C PRO A 165 -22.08 2.85 0.49
N GLU A 166 -23.21 3.51 0.75
CA GLU A 166 -23.23 4.84 1.38
C GLU A 166 -22.73 4.78 2.83
N ALA A 167 -23.21 3.82 3.60
CA ALA A 167 -22.72 3.63 4.97
C ALA A 167 -21.27 3.16 5.01
N ALA A 168 -20.83 2.39 4.01
CA ALA A 168 -19.46 1.91 3.91
C ALA A 168 -18.47 3.03 3.67
N ILE A 169 -18.78 3.97 2.77
CA ILE A 169 -17.88 5.05 2.38
C ILE A 169 -17.86 6.22 3.38
N ALA A 170 -18.94 6.45 4.12
CA ALA A 170 -19.08 7.63 4.96
C ALA A 170 -17.90 7.87 5.94
N PRO A 171 -17.44 6.89 6.73
CA PRO A 171 -16.29 7.11 7.63
C PRO A 171 -14.99 7.40 6.87
N PHE A 172 -14.81 6.85 5.67
CA PHE A 172 -13.64 7.10 4.83
C PHE A 172 -13.62 8.50 4.25
N VAL A 173 -14.78 9.05 3.88
CA VAL A 173 -14.90 10.45 3.43
C VAL A 173 -14.53 11.42 4.55
N GLU A 174 -15.00 11.18 5.77
CA GLU A 174 -14.66 12.02 6.93
C GLU A 174 -13.16 11.90 7.28
N ALA A 175 -12.61 10.69 7.30
CA ALA A 175 -11.18 10.46 7.48
C ALA A 175 -10.35 11.19 6.41
N ALA A 176 -10.74 11.07 5.14
CA ALA A 176 -10.06 11.72 4.03
C ALA A 176 -10.10 13.26 4.12
N LYS A 177 -11.21 13.85 4.59
CA LYS A 177 -11.31 15.30 4.87
C LYS A 177 -10.35 15.70 5.98
N ALA A 178 -10.27 14.92 7.06
CA ALA A 178 -9.34 15.17 8.16
C ALA A 178 -7.88 15.13 7.66
N VAL A 179 -7.47 14.10 6.94
CA VAL A 179 -6.13 13.98 6.35
C VAL A 179 -5.78 15.20 5.51
N ARG A 180 -6.70 15.61 4.63
CA ARG A 180 -6.51 16.78 3.77
C ARG A 180 -6.37 18.06 4.57
N SER A 181 -7.18 18.25 5.62
CA SER A 181 -7.12 19.45 6.47
C SER A 181 -5.82 19.56 7.26
N LEU A 182 -5.18 18.41 7.54
CA LEU A 182 -3.88 18.30 8.22
C LEU A 182 -2.69 18.45 7.25
N GLY A 183 -2.94 18.60 5.95
CA GLY A 183 -1.91 18.79 4.93
C GLY A 183 -1.15 17.52 4.55
N MET A 184 -1.64 16.33 4.93
CA MET A 184 -1.05 15.05 4.54
C MET A 184 -1.60 14.56 3.21
N GLY A 185 -0.81 13.74 2.50
CA GLY A 185 -1.29 12.95 1.37
C GLY A 185 -2.11 11.74 1.84
N LEU A 186 -2.94 11.22 0.95
CA LEU A 186 -3.88 10.15 1.23
C LEU A 186 -3.71 8.98 0.27
N ASN A 187 -3.40 7.81 0.82
CA ASN A 187 -3.39 6.53 0.12
C ASN A 187 -4.52 5.62 0.65
N ALA A 188 -4.91 4.64 -0.16
CA ALA A 188 -5.79 3.55 0.24
C ALA A 188 -5.38 2.28 -0.53
N GLY A 189 -5.84 1.10 -0.10
CA GLY A 189 -5.41 -0.09 -0.82
C GLY A 189 -6.10 -1.35 -0.36
N HIS A 190 -5.30 -2.32 -0.03
CA HIS A 190 -5.49 -3.67 0.48
C HIS A 190 -6.74 -4.43 -0.03
N ASP A 191 -7.97 -3.99 0.30
CA ASP A 191 -9.23 -4.69 0.00
C ASP A 191 -10.03 -4.03 -1.15
N LEU A 192 -9.43 -3.07 -1.85
CA LEU A 192 -10.04 -2.46 -3.03
C LEU A 192 -10.00 -3.42 -4.24
N SER A 193 -11.05 -3.36 -5.05
CA SER A 193 -11.25 -4.23 -6.22
C SER A 193 -12.04 -3.51 -7.31
N LEU A 194 -12.19 -4.10 -8.49
CA LEU A 194 -13.04 -3.55 -9.57
C LEU A 194 -14.49 -3.31 -9.13
N VAL A 195 -14.95 -3.99 -8.05
CA VAL A 195 -16.32 -3.85 -7.54
C VAL A 195 -16.53 -2.54 -6.78
N ASN A 196 -15.52 -2.09 -6.00
CA ASN A 196 -15.69 -1.02 -5.02
C ASN A 196 -14.77 0.20 -5.24
N LEU A 197 -13.71 0.07 -6.06
CA LEU A 197 -12.70 1.10 -6.26
C LEU A 197 -13.27 2.38 -6.87
N LYS A 198 -14.10 2.26 -7.92
CA LYS A 198 -14.66 3.44 -8.57
C LYS A 198 -15.50 4.27 -7.61
N TYR A 199 -16.33 3.62 -6.79
CA TYR A 199 -17.18 4.32 -5.83
C TYR A 199 -16.35 5.04 -4.75
N MET A 200 -15.25 4.44 -4.29
CA MET A 200 -14.31 5.11 -3.38
C MET A 200 -13.68 6.33 -4.04
N HIS A 201 -13.17 6.20 -5.27
CA HIS A 201 -12.55 7.28 -6.01
C HIS A 201 -13.53 8.44 -6.28
N ASP A 202 -14.76 8.14 -6.68
CA ASP A 202 -15.78 9.16 -6.96
C ASP A 202 -16.15 9.97 -5.70
N ASN A 203 -16.10 9.35 -4.52
CA ASN A 203 -16.41 10.01 -3.25
C ASN A 203 -15.19 10.67 -2.59
N ILE A 204 -13.97 10.26 -2.95
CA ILE A 204 -12.71 10.83 -2.44
C ILE A 204 -11.80 11.19 -3.63
N PRO A 205 -12.14 12.23 -4.43
CA PRO A 205 -11.42 12.54 -5.68
C PRO A 205 -10.00 13.13 -5.47
N TRP A 206 -9.59 13.35 -4.23
CA TRP A 206 -8.24 13.79 -3.85
C TRP A 206 -7.37 12.68 -3.28
N LEU A 207 -7.75 11.43 -3.47
CA LEU A 207 -6.92 10.26 -3.17
C LEU A 207 -5.66 10.29 -4.04
N ASP A 208 -4.48 10.21 -3.43
CA ASP A 208 -3.20 10.30 -4.14
C ASP A 208 -2.84 9.01 -4.84
N GLU A 209 -3.01 7.88 -4.14
CA GLU A 209 -2.58 6.57 -4.62
C GLU A 209 -3.47 5.45 -4.06
N VAL A 210 -3.67 4.42 -4.88
CA VAL A 210 -4.21 3.14 -4.41
C VAL A 210 -3.19 2.02 -4.63
N SER A 211 -2.95 1.21 -3.58
CA SER A 211 -2.05 0.04 -3.62
C SER A 211 -2.88 -1.23 -3.58
N ILE A 212 -3.00 -1.92 -4.72
CA ILE A 212 -3.91 -3.07 -4.85
C ILE A 212 -3.13 -4.33 -5.26
N GLY A 213 -3.31 -5.40 -4.47
CA GLY A 213 -2.61 -6.66 -4.69
C GLY A 213 -3.53 -7.84 -4.95
N HIS A 214 -4.14 -8.39 -3.89
CA HIS A 214 -4.85 -9.66 -3.98
C HIS A 214 -5.96 -9.65 -5.03
N ALA A 215 -6.83 -8.65 -5.01
CA ALA A 215 -7.94 -8.55 -5.96
C ALA A 215 -7.43 -8.39 -7.40
N LEU A 216 -6.48 -7.47 -7.63
CA LEU A 216 -5.91 -7.23 -8.96
C LEU A 216 -5.27 -8.48 -9.56
N ILE A 217 -4.46 -9.22 -8.77
CA ILE A 217 -3.83 -10.45 -9.26
C ILE A 217 -4.85 -11.56 -9.48
N SER A 218 -5.91 -11.63 -8.66
CA SER A 218 -7.01 -12.59 -8.87
C SER A 218 -7.78 -12.29 -10.16
N ASP A 219 -8.09 -11.03 -10.45
CA ASP A 219 -8.74 -10.62 -11.70
C ASP A 219 -7.84 -10.91 -12.90
N ALA A 220 -6.51 -10.74 -12.76
CA ALA A 220 -5.55 -11.00 -13.82
C ALA A 220 -5.48 -12.48 -14.24
N LEU A 221 -5.90 -13.43 -13.41
CA LEU A 221 -6.02 -14.84 -13.79
C LEU A 221 -7.10 -15.08 -14.87
N TYR A 222 -8.09 -14.20 -14.94
CA TYR A 222 -9.20 -14.30 -15.90
C TYR A 222 -9.05 -13.33 -17.07
N LEU A 223 -8.55 -12.12 -16.83
CA LEU A 223 -8.49 -11.04 -17.83
C LEU A 223 -7.11 -10.92 -18.51
N GLY A 224 -6.07 -11.48 -17.89
CA GLY A 224 -4.68 -11.16 -18.20
C GLY A 224 -4.25 -9.84 -17.55
N LEU A 225 -2.95 -9.71 -17.25
CA LEU A 225 -2.42 -8.61 -16.41
C LEU A 225 -2.60 -7.22 -17.05
N GLU A 226 -2.35 -7.09 -18.36
CA GLU A 226 -2.49 -5.84 -19.11
C GLU A 226 -3.92 -5.30 -19.03
N LYS A 227 -4.90 -6.14 -19.39
CA LYS A 227 -6.31 -5.75 -19.36
C LYS A 227 -6.78 -5.41 -17.95
N THR A 228 -6.32 -6.16 -16.95
CA THR A 228 -6.65 -5.90 -15.55
C THR A 228 -6.15 -4.52 -15.12
N ILE A 229 -4.90 -4.18 -15.39
CA ILE A 229 -4.35 -2.86 -15.05
C ILE A 229 -5.14 -1.74 -15.74
N GLU A 230 -5.52 -1.92 -17.01
CA GLU A 230 -6.37 -0.98 -17.74
C GLU A 230 -7.71 -0.76 -17.04
N GLU A 231 -8.40 -1.84 -16.61
CA GLU A 231 -9.71 -1.76 -15.93
C GLU A 231 -9.59 -1.05 -14.57
N TYR A 232 -8.56 -1.37 -13.77
CA TYR A 232 -8.32 -0.66 -12.51
C TYR A 232 -8.04 0.82 -12.73
N LYS A 233 -7.27 1.19 -13.75
CA LYS A 233 -7.03 2.59 -14.11
C LYS A 233 -8.30 3.30 -14.59
N ASN A 234 -9.20 2.60 -15.27
CA ASN A 234 -10.49 3.16 -15.68
C ASN A 234 -11.38 3.50 -14.48
N CYS A 235 -11.26 2.77 -13.36
CA CYS A 235 -11.95 3.11 -12.10
C CYS A 235 -11.43 4.40 -11.46
N LEU A 236 -10.24 4.88 -11.83
CA LEU A 236 -9.57 6.06 -11.27
C LEU A 236 -9.64 7.31 -12.18
N ARG A 237 -10.59 7.29 -13.12
CA ARG A 237 -10.85 8.39 -14.08
C ARG A 237 -12.19 9.05 -13.88
#